data_a9bab686859fc8bdffe993d83cf3651f
#
_entry.id   a9bab686859fc8bdffe993d83cf3651f
#
_cell.length_a   1.000
_cell.length_b   1.000
_cell.length_c   1.000
_cell.angle_alpha   90.00
_cell.angle_beta   90.00
_cell.angle_gamma   90.00
#
_symmetry.space_group_name_H-M   'P 1'
#
loop_
_entity.id
_entity.type
_entity.pdbx_description
1 polymer ?
#
loop_
_entity_poly.entity_id
_entity_poly.type
_entity_poly.pdbx_seq_one_letter_code
_entity_poly.pdbx_strand_id
1 'polypeptide(L)'
;KSRQLTSFKWVVEEVLGFDAKGENVFIKGTGEDPRERHLYSVNIRKGTVKKLTTKAGAHSGLLSDGGRYLLDIHSAVTTPYNVSLIDINKNTSKTFYEAPNPNEKYDLGTVEFLTLKADDGTPLYAKMVKPRDFDPNKKYPVLVYVYGGPHDQLVINQWNGATYPWMLAMAQNQQYIIFTMDNRGSENRG
;
A
#
# COMPACT_ATOMS: atom_id res chain seq x y z
N LYS A 1 -24.49 -18.47 16.25
CA LYS A 1 -24.77 -17.01 16.07
C LYS A 1 -23.47 -16.33 15.69
N SER A 2 -23.43 -15.62 14.56
CA SER A 2 -22.31 -14.77 14.18
C SER A 2 -22.37 -13.44 14.94
N ARG A 3 -21.22 -12.87 15.24
CA ARG A 3 -21.08 -11.57 15.89
C ARG A 3 -20.05 -10.73 15.11
N GLN A 4 -20.41 -9.50 14.76
CA GLN A 4 -19.46 -8.54 14.22
C GLN A 4 -18.48 -8.13 15.31
N LEU A 5 -17.16 -8.22 15.03
CA LEU A 5 -16.10 -7.87 15.98
C LEU A 5 -15.66 -6.41 15.87
N THR A 6 -15.67 -5.87 14.65
CA THR A 6 -15.17 -4.53 14.34
C THR A 6 -16.12 -3.82 13.40
N SER A 7 -16.06 -2.50 13.37
CA SER A 7 -16.86 -1.63 12.50
C SER A 7 -15.93 -0.62 11.81
N PHE A 8 -15.02 -1.14 10.98
CA PHE A 8 -14.09 -0.31 10.23
C PHE A 8 -14.80 0.45 9.10
N LYS A 9 -14.30 1.63 8.78
CA LYS A 9 -14.63 2.39 7.56
C LYS A 9 -13.66 2.07 6.42
N TRP A 10 -12.87 1.03 6.56
CA TRP A 10 -11.85 0.58 5.63
C TRP A 10 -11.92 -0.94 5.44
N VAL A 11 -11.24 -1.45 4.43
CA VAL A 11 -11.36 -2.84 3.99
C VAL A 11 -10.40 -3.75 4.75
N VAL A 12 -10.92 -4.88 5.24
CA VAL A 12 -10.12 -6.03 5.67
C VAL A 12 -9.97 -6.96 4.48
N GLU A 13 -8.74 -7.14 4.02
CA GLU A 13 -8.44 -7.99 2.85
C GLU A 13 -8.22 -9.45 3.22
N GLU A 14 -7.62 -9.70 4.39
CA GLU A 14 -7.14 -11.03 4.74
C GLU A 14 -7.17 -11.25 6.26
N VAL A 15 -7.49 -12.48 6.66
CA VAL A 15 -7.29 -12.99 8.01
C VAL A 15 -6.04 -13.86 8.01
N LEU A 16 -5.00 -13.42 8.73
CA LEU A 16 -3.71 -14.10 8.80
C LEU A 16 -3.72 -15.30 9.77
N GLY A 17 -4.57 -15.26 10.79
CA GLY A 17 -4.68 -16.31 11.78
C GLY A 17 -5.01 -15.80 13.18
N PHE A 18 -4.81 -16.67 14.16
CA PHE A 18 -5.12 -16.41 15.58
C PHE A 18 -3.88 -16.63 16.45
N ASP A 19 -3.87 -16.04 17.64
CA ASP A 19 -2.91 -16.42 18.67
C ASP A 19 -3.25 -17.80 19.29
N ALA A 20 -2.29 -18.38 19.99
CA ALA A 20 -2.43 -19.71 20.62
C ALA A 20 -3.61 -19.83 21.59
N LYS A 21 -4.06 -18.71 22.16
CA LYS A 21 -5.19 -18.67 23.11
C LYS A 21 -6.52 -18.40 22.43
N GLY A 22 -6.54 -18.08 21.13
CA GLY A 22 -7.74 -17.64 20.43
C GLY A 22 -8.32 -16.32 20.96
N GLU A 23 -7.48 -15.48 21.58
CA GLU A 23 -7.90 -14.20 22.11
C GLU A 23 -7.76 -13.05 21.10
N ASN A 24 -6.83 -13.18 20.17
CA ASN A 24 -6.58 -12.19 19.12
C ASN A 24 -6.62 -12.83 17.74
N VAL A 25 -7.22 -12.12 16.78
CA VAL A 25 -7.14 -12.40 15.35
C VAL A 25 -6.22 -11.38 14.70
N PHE A 26 -5.40 -11.84 13.77
CA PHE A 26 -4.50 -11.01 12.98
C PHE A 26 -5.05 -10.83 11.58
N ILE A 27 -5.04 -9.61 11.10
CA ILE A 27 -5.63 -9.23 9.82
C ILE A 27 -4.71 -8.32 9.02
N LYS A 28 -4.87 -8.33 7.70
CA LYS A 28 -4.36 -7.33 6.78
C LYS A 28 -5.51 -6.47 6.28
N GLY A 29 -5.29 -5.18 6.17
CA GLY A 29 -6.28 -4.23 5.65
C GLY A 29 -5.66 -2.91 5.23
N THR A 30 -6.47 -2.07 4.59
CA THR A 30 -6.01 -0.79 4.05
C THR A 30 -5.69 0.23 5.16
N GLY A 31 -6.44 0.18 6.27
CA GLY A 31 -6.49 1.32 7.16
C GLY A 31 -7.23 2.50 6.53
N GLU A 32 -6.94 3.71 6.99
CA GLU A 32 -7.64 4.93 6.53
C GLU A 32 -7.26 5.35 5.11
N ASP A 33 -6.05 5.01 4.67
CA ASP A 33 -5.61 5.28 3.30
C ASP A 33 -5.73 4.01 2.46
N PRO A 34 -6.66 3.95 1.49
CA PRO A 34 -6.85 2.77 0.65
C PRO A 34 -5.67 2.47 -0.28
N ARG A 35 -4.70 3.37 -0.39
CA ARG A 35 -3.45 3.14 -1.13
C ARG A 35 -2.42 2.33 -0.35
N GLU A 36 -2.64 2.10 0.94
CA GLU A 36 -1.72 1.39 1.82
C GLU A 36 -2.27 0.04 2.27
N ARG A 37 -1.39 -0.81 2.77
CA ARG A 37 -1.70 -2.10 3.41
C ARG A 37 -0.97 -2.20 4.71
N HIS A 38 -1.70 -2.53 5.77
CA HIS A 38 -1.15 -2.65 7.10
C HIS A 38 -1.62 -3.91 7.80
N LEU A 39 -0.83 -4.34 8.79
CA LEU A 39 -1.12 -5.51 9.61
C LEU A 39 -1.63 -5.06 10.97
N TYR A 40 -2.66 -5.74 11.44
CA TYR A 40 -3.36 -5.41 12.68
C TYR A 40 -3.59 -6.66 13.52
N SER A 41 -3.70 -6.48 14.84
CA SER A 41 -4.29 -7.46 15.73
C SER A 41 -5.61 -6.91 16.29
N VAL A 42 -6.61 -7.78 16.40
CA VAL A 42 -7.93 -7.46 16.92
C VAL A 42 -8.25 -8.41 18.08
N ASN A 43 -8.50 -7.87 19.26
CA ASN A 43 -8.93 -8.68 20.39
C ASN A 43 -10.38 -9.12 20.21
N ILE A 44 -10.62 -10.44 20.20
CA ILE A 44 -11.92 -11.04 19.88
C ILE A 44 -13.00 -10.70 20.92
N ARG A 45 -12.63 -10.58 22.19
CA ARG A 45 -13.60 -10.27 23.25
C ARG A 45 -13.93 -8.79 23.31
N LYS A 46 -12.89 -7.93 23.25
CA LYS A 46 -12.99 -6.49 23.48
C LYS A 46 -13.21 -5.69 22.18
N GLY A 47 -12.90 -6.27 21.02
CA GLY A 47 -12.92 -5.55 19.74
C GLY A 47 -11.81 -4.48 19.62
N THR A 48 -10.86 -4.44 20.55
CA THR A 48 -9.76 -3.47 20.50
C THR A 48 -8.81 -3.83 19.35
N VAL A 49 -8.39 -2.82 18.60
CA VAL A 49 -7.54 -2.95 17.42
C VAL A 49 -6.18 -2.33 17.70
N LYS A 50 -5.13 -3.03 17.34
CA LYS A 50 -3.75 -2.54 17.38
C LYS A 50 -3.11 -2.65 16.02
N LYS A 51 -2.61 -1.54 15.46
CA LYS A 51 -1.80 -1.52 14.25
C LYS A 51 -0.40 -2.04 14.59
N LEU A 52 0.10 -3.02 13.84
CA LEU A 52 1.39 -3.67 14.07
C LEU A 52 2.50 -3.11 13.20
N THR A 53 2.17 -2.50 12.07
CA THR A 53 3.09 -1.92 11.10
C THR A 53 2.94 -0.40 11.05
N THR A 54 4.05 0.34 11.00
CA THR A 54 4.05 1.81 11.11
C THR A 54 4.58 2.53 9.88
N LYS A 55 5.42 1.88 9.06
CA LYS A 55 5.95 2.48 7.84
C LYS A 55 4.83 2.66 6.81
N ALA A 56 4.84 3.78 6.08
CA ALA A 56 3.95 3.96 4.93
C ALA A 56 4.29 2.97 3.82
N GLY A 57 3.27 2.45 3.14
CA GLY A 57 3.45 1.49 2.05
C GLY A 57 2.54 0.26 2.17
N ALA A 58 2.89 -0.77 1.42
CA ALA A 58 2.19 -2.04 1.43
C ALA A 58 2.94 -3.07 2.27
N HIS A 59 2.23 -3.64 3.23
CA HIS A 59 2.68 -4.72 4.08
C HIS A 59 1.91 -6.00 3.76
N SER A 60 2.60 -7.13 3.75
CA SER A 60 2.01 -8.46 3.79
C SER A 60 2.64 -9.27 4.91
N GLY A 61 1.90 -10.19 5.50
CA GLY A 61 2.33 -10.86 6.71
C GLY A 61 2.19 -12.37 6.65
N LEU A 62 3.14 -13.07 7.27
CA LEU A 62 3.04 -14.49 7.60
C LEU A 62 3.09 -14.63 9.11
N LEU A 63 2.01 -15.14 9.69
CA LEU A 63 1.91 -15.35 11.13
C LEU A 63 2.50 -16.70 11.49
N SER A 64 3.36 -16.74 12.52
CA SER A 64 3.87 -18.01 13.07
C SER A 64 2.77 -18.78 13.78
N ASP A 65 2.95 -20.09 13.90
CA ASP A 65 2.10 -20.92 14.75
C ASP A 65 2.03 -20.33 16.17
N GLY A 66 0.80 -20.24 16.69
CA GLY A 66 0.56 -19.65 17.99
C GLY A 66 0.66 -18.11 18.07
N GLY A 67 0.87 -17.42 16.95
CA GLY A 67 0.70 -15.96 16.84
C GLY A 67 1.70 -15.11 17.61
N ARG A 68 2.91 -15.65 17.91
CA ARG A 68 3.94 -14.88 18.62
C ARG A 68 4.75 -14.01 17.69
N TYR A 69 5.09 -14.51 16.51
CA TYR A 69 5.90 -13.82 15.53
C TYR A 69 5.11 -13.55 14.27
N LEU A 70 5.35 -12.39 13.68
CA LEU A 70 4.80 -12.00 12.40
C LEU A 70 5.96 -11.60 11.49
N LEU A 71 6.10 -12.31 10.37
CA LEU A 71 7.00 -11.90 9.30
C LEU A 71 6.30 -10.79 8.52
N ASP A 72 6.90 -9.62 8.47
CA ASP A 72 6.40 -8.46 7.73
C ASP A 72 7.23 -8.27 6.46
N ILE A 73 6.58 -8.33 5.31
CA ILE A 73 7.15 -8.01 4.01
C ILE A 73 6.59 -6.66 3.58
N HIS A 74 7.43 -5.64 3.59
CA HIS A 74 7.08 -4.27 3.34
C HIS A 74 7.71 -3.73 2.07
N SER A 75 7.01 -2.89 1.34
CA SER A 75 7.55 -2.05 0.28
C SER A 75 6.74 -0.75 0.12
N ALA A 76 7.32 0.24 -0.57
CA ALA A 76 6.64 1.46 -1.00
C ALA A 76 7.10 1.84 -2.41
N VAL A 77 6.48 2.80 -3.05
CA VAL A 77 6.86 3.20 -4.44
C VAL A 77 8.32 3.61 -4.57
N THR A 78 8.93 4.12 -3.50
CA THR A 78 10.34 4.53 -3.44
C THR A 78 11.23 3.54 -2.69
N THR A 79 10.65 2.47 -2.12
CA THR A 79 11.35 1.54 -1.24
C THR A 79 11.14 0.11 -1.71
N PRO A 80 12.21 -0.58 -2.17
CA PRO A 80 12.15 -2.00 -2.49
C PRO A 80 11.75 -2.85 -1.29
N TYR A 81 11.55 -4.14 -1.52
CA TYR A 81 11.08 -5.06 -0.50
C TYR A 81 12.03 -5.16 0.69
N ASN A 82 11.48 -5.04 1.87
CA ASN A 82 12.14 -5.29 3.16
C ASN A 82 11.42 -6.41 3.87
N VAL A 83 12.17 -7.26 4.59
CA VAL A 83 11.61 -8.32 5.40
C VAL A 83 12.02 -8.13 6.86
N SER A 84 11.01 -8.05 7.73
CA SER A 84 11.20 -7.82 9.16
C SER A 84 10.48 -8.89 9.97
N LEU A 85 11.03 -9.25 11.12
CA LEU A 85 10.38 -10.09 12.11
C LEU A 85 9.84 -9.23 13.26
N ILE A 86 8.55 -9.29 13.50
CA ILE A 86 7.87 -8.62 14.59
C ILE A 86 7.64 -9.65 15.72
N ASP A 87 8.20 -9.41 16.92
CA ASP A 87 7.79 -10.11 18.14
C ASP A 87 6.58 -9.36 18.72
N ILE A 88 5.40 -9.93 18.54
CA ILE A 88 4.12 -9.33 18.90
C ILE A 88 4.02 -9.10 20.41
N ASN A 89 4.54 -10.04 21.22
CA ASN A 89 4.48 -9.95 22.67
C ASN A 89 5.40 -8.85 23.22
N LYS A 90 6.58 -8.68 22.62
CA LYS A 90 7.55 -7.67 23.02
C LYS A 90 7.30 -6.32 22.35
N ASN A 91 6.44 -6.28 21.32
CA ASN A 91 6.21 -5.11 20.47
C ASN A 91 7.52 -4.56 19.87
N THR A 92 8.37 -5.47 19.39
CA THR A 92 9.66 -5.14 18.74
C THR A 92 9.68 -5.66 17.33
N SER A 93 10.37 -4.95 16.44
CA SER A 93 10.58 -5.36 15.05
C SER A 93 12.07 -5.32 14.73
N LYS A 94 12.53 -6.32 13.98
CA LYS A 94 13.90 -6.39 13.46
C LYS A 94 13.88 -6.71 11.98
N THR A 95 14.38 -5.79 11.17
CA THR A 95 14.62 -6.03 9.74
C THR A 95 15.86 -6.91 9.58
N PHE A 96 15.79 -7.94 8.78
CA PHE A 96 16.90 -8.85 8.50
C PHE A 96 17.19 -8.96 7.00
N TYR A 97 16.33 -8.40 6.14
CA TYR A 97 16.60 -8.32 4.72
C TYR A 97 16.08 -6.99 4.18
N GLU A 98 16.90 -6.36 3.37
CA GLU A 98 16.56 -5.16 2.59
C GLU A 98 17.02 -5.40 1.15
N ALA A 99 16.07 -5.41 0.23
CA ALA A 99 16.41 -5.58 -1.18
C ALA A 99 17.15 -4.32 -1.69
N PRO A 100 18.25 -4.50 -2.44
CA PRO A 100 18.91 -3.36 -3.07
C PRO A 100 17.97 -2.69 -4.06
N ASN A 101 18.10 -1.37 -4.19
CA ASN A 101 17.31 -0.63 -5.18
C ASN A 101 17.94 -0.78 -6.58
N PRO A 102 17.33 -1.53 -7.50
CA PRO A 102 17.88 -1.71 -8.85
C PRO A 102 17.86 -0.42 -9.68
N ASN A 103 17.05 0.55 -9.27
CA ASN A 103 16.86 1.81 -9.98
C ASN A 103 17.89 2.89 -9.57
N GLU A 104 18.71 2.64 -8.54
CA GLU A 104 19.63 3.64 -7.96
C GLU A 104 20.65 4.19 -8.96
N LYS A 105 21.03 3.37 -9.93
CA LYS A 105 22.02 3.73 -10.96
C LYS A 105 21.43 4.46 -12.16
N TYR A 106 20.11 4.63 -12.23
CA TYR A 106 19.42 5.22 -13.37
C TYR A 106 18.82 6.57 -13.01
N ASP A 107 18.89 7.49 -13.94
CA ASP A 107 18.12 8.73 -13.85
C ASP A 107 16.69 8.44 -14.34
N LEU A 108 15.77 8.39 -13.40
CA LEU A 108 14.39 8.00 -13.64
C LEU A 108 13.43 9.06 -13.10
N GLY A 109 12.24 9.12 -13.66
CA GLY A 109 11.16 9.97 -13.16
C GLY A 109 10.74 9.63 -11.73
N THR A 110 9.95 10.50 -11.15
CA THR A 110 9.43 10.39 -9.78
C THR A 110 7.94 10.08 -9.77
N VAL A 111 7.49 9.41 -8.70
CA VAL A 111 6.06 9.09 -8.48
C VAL A 111 5.51 10.01 -7.40
N GLU A 112 4.36 10.62 -7.69
CA GLU A 112 3.60 11.45 -6.76
C GLU A 112 2.17 10.92 -6.64
N PHE A 113 1.65 10.81 -5.41
CA PHE A 113 0.26 10.47 -5.15
C PHE A 113 -0.59 11.74 -5.03
N LEU A 114 -1.77 11.68 -5.64
CA LEU A 114 -2.73 12.76 -5.65
C LEU A 114 -4.07 12.26 -5.10
N THR A 115 -4.85 13.18 -4.58
CA THR A 115 -6.26 12.95 -4.25
C THR A 115 -7.07 14.03 -4.95
N LEU A 116 -7.88 13.62 -5.91
CA LEU A 116 -8.79 14.48 -6.63
C LEU A 116 -10.19 14.36 -6.03
N LYS A 117 -11.07 15.28 -6.36
CA LYS A 117 -12.48 15.20 -5.96
C LYS A 117 -13.34 15.05 -7.21
N ALA A 118 -14.25 14.08 -7.17
CA ALA A 118 -15.33 14.00 -8.15
C ALA A 118 -16.36 15.12 -7.89
N ASP A 119 -17.29 15.34 -8.83
CA ASP A 119 -18.30 16.40 -8.73
C ASP A 119 -19.17 16.31 -7.47
N ASP A 120 -19.41 15.11 -6.96
CA ASP A 120 -20.14 14.85 -5.72
C ASP A 120 -19.26 14.88 -4.45
N GLY A 121 -17.98 15.27 -4.58
CA GLY A 121 -17.02 15.34 -3.48
C GLY A 121 -16.34 14.02 -3.14
N THR A 122 -16.68 12.91 -3.80
CA THR A 122 -16.01 11.61 -3.57
C THR A 122 -14.51 11.72 -3.88
N PRO A 123 -13.61 11.29 -2.97
CA PRO A 123 -12.19 11.29 -3.24
C PRO A 123 -11.83 10.28 -4.32
N LEU A 124 -11.04 10.68 -5.30
CA LEU A 124 -10.46 9.84 -6.34
C LEU A 124 -8.96 9.82 -6.14
N TYR A 125 -8.39 8.62 -5.98
CA TYR A 125 -6.96 8.46 -5.77
C TYR A 125 -6.26 8.32 -7.11
N ALA A 126 -5.18 9.09 -7.27
CA ALA A 126 -4.39 9.10 -8.48
C ALA A 126 -2.90 9.05 -8.15
N LYS A 127 -2.11 8.67 -9.13
CA LYS A 127 -0.67 8.83 -9.11
C LYS A 127 -0.19 9.42 -10.42
N MET A 128 0.87 10.19 -10.35
CA MET A 128 1.52 10.82 -11.46
C MET A 128 3.00 10.46 -11.46
N VAL A 129 3.48 9.96 -12.60
CA VAL A 129 4.92 9.82 -12.84
C VAL A 129 5.34 11.03 -13.67
N LYS A 130 6.36 11.74 -13.21
CA LYS A 130 6.84 12.96 -13.84
C LYS A 130 8.37 12.97 -13.90
N PRO A 131 8.97 13.77 -14.81
CA PRO A 131 10.42 13.97 -14.83
C PRO A 131 10.92 14.45 -13.46
N ARG A 132 12.15 14.12 -13.11
CA ARG A 132 12.76 14.58 -11.86
C ARG A 132 12.97 16.10 -11.84
N ASP A 133 13.23 16.66 -13.02
CA ASP A 133 13.40 18.10 -13.30
C ASP A 133 12.09 18.77 -13.75
N PHE A 134 10.94 18.25 -13.30
CA PHE A 134 9.62 18.78 -13.65
C PHE A 134 9.50 20.28 -13.34
N ASP A 135 9.12 21.04 -14.37
CA ASP A 135 8.87 22.48 -14.26
C ASP A 135 7.36 22.76 -14.44
N PRO A 136 6.63 23.27 -13.42
CA PRO A 136 5.20 23.52 -13.52
C PRO A 136 4.82 24.59 -14.55
N ASN A 137 5.78 25.37 -15.05
CA ASN A 137 5.56 26.40 -16.07
C ASN A 137 5.69 25.85 -17.51
N LYS A 138 6.14 24.62 -17.68
CA LYS A 138 6.22 23.93 -18.98
C LYS A 138 4.99 23.09 -19.24
N LYS A 139 4.71 22.86 -20.52
CA LYS A 139 3.71 21.91 -20.98
C LYS A 139 4.39 20.57 -21.30
N TYR A 140 3.79 19.50 -20.82
CA TYR A 140 4.25 18.14 -21.06
C TYR A 140 3.18 17.34 -21.78
N PRO A 141 3.55 16.43 -22.68
CA PRO A 141 2.62 15.44 -23.18
C PRO A 141 2.21 14.51 -22.03
N VAL A 142 0.93 14.12 -21.99
CA VAL A 142 0.39 13.28 -20.93
C VAL A 142 -0.06 11.94 -21.51
N LEU A 143 0.42 10.85 -20.91
CA LEU A 143 -0.07 9.51 -21.15
C LEU A 143 -0.96 9.09 -19.99
N VAL A 144 -2.23 8.81 -20.29
CA VAL A 144 -3.18 8.33 -19.29
C VAL A 144 -3.19 6.80 -19.32
N TYR A 145 -2.83 6.17 -18.19
CA TYR A 145 -2.85 4.73 -18.01
C TYR A 145 -3.92 4.36 -17.00
N VAL A 146 -4.96 3.66 -17.45
CA VAL A 146 -6.10 3.28 -16.62
C VAL A 146 -6.48 1.82 -16.86
N TYR A 147 -6.99 1.18 -15.82
CA TYR A 147 -7.70 -0.09 -15.94
C TYR A 147 -9.19 0.19 -16.27
N GLY A 148 -9.82 1.09 -15.52
CA GLY A 148 -11.19 1.55 -15.76
C GLY A 148 -12.31 0.57 -15.41
N GLY A 149 -11.96 -0.65 -15.00
CA GLY A 149 -12.90 -1.71 -14.60
C GLY A 149 -13.02 -1.87 -13.08
N PRO A 150 -13.91 -2.76 -12.60
CA PRO A 150 -14.00 -3.15 -11.20
C PRO A 150 -12.90 -4.12 -10.81
N HIS A 151 -12.70 -4.34 -9.52
CA HIS A 151 -11.86 -5.40 -8.95
C HIS A 151 -10.36 -5.30 -9.25
N ASP A 152 -9.86 -4.10 -9.52
CA ASP A 152 -8.42 -3.86 -9.58
C ASP A 152 -8.10 -2.49 -9.01
N GLN A 153 -6.90 -2.34 -8.47
CA GLN A 153 -6.39 -1.10 -7.90
C GLN A 153 -5.00 -0.81 -8.46
N LEU A 154 -4.88 0.27 -9.23
CA LEU A 154 -3.61 0.70 -9.82
C LEU A 154 -2.85 1.69 -8.93
N VAL A 155 -3.57 2.43 -8.09
CA VAL A 155 -2.98 3.46 -7.22
C VAL A 155 -2.75 2.89 -5.83
N ILE A 156 -1.60 2.22 -5.69
CA ILE A 156 -1.15 1.58 -4.45
C ILE A 156 0.28 2.01 -4.13
N ASN A 157 0.56 2.24 -2.86
CA ASN A 157 1.90 2.56 -2.36
C ASN A 157 2.72 1.28 -2.16
N GLN A 158 3.16 0.70 -3.27
CA GLN A 158 3.93 -0.53 -3.30
C GLN A 158 5.05 -0.43 -4.34
N TRP A 159 6.16 -1.10 -4.10
CA TRP A 159 7.26 -1.20 -5.07
C TRP A 159 6.79 -1.86 -6.36
N ASN A 160 6.98 -1.18 -7.47
CA ASN A 160 6.49 -1.58 -8.80
C ASN A 160 4.96 -1.81 -8.87
N GLY A 161 4.19 -1.33 -7.90
CA GLY A 161 2.72 -1.41 -7.92
C GLY A 161 2.12 -0.59 -9.06
N ALA A 162 1.79 -1.25 -10.19
CA ALA A 162 1.30 -0.64 -11.43
C ALA A 162 2.09 0.62 -11.89
N THR A 163 3.36 0.71 -11.48
CA THR A 163 4.32 1.72 -11.97
C THR A 163 5.49 0.96 -12.58
N TYR A 164 5.39 0.72 -13.87
CA TYR A 164 6.40 -0.06 -14.58
C TYR A 164 7.68 0.76 -14.81
N PRO A 165 8.87 0.13 -14.84
CA PRO A 165 10.14 0.84 -15.10
C PRO A 165 10.16 1.67 -16.37
N TRP A 166 9.44 1.25 -17.42
CA TRP A 166 9.34 2.02 -18.66
C TRP A 166 8.63 3.37 -18.47
N MET A 167 7.65 3.44 -17.54
CA MET A 167 6.95 4.70 -17.22
C MET A 167 7.91 5.71 -16.59
N LEU A 168 8.76 5.25 -15.68
CA LEU A 168 9.78 6.08 -15.06
C LEU A 168 10.81 6.58 -16.07
N ALA A 169 11.26 5.67 -16.94
CA ALA A 169 12.22 6.00 -18.02
C ALA A 169 11.59 6.95 -19.06
N MET A 170 10.33 6.73 -19.44
CA MET A 170 9.63 7.59 -20.39
C MET A 170 9.41 8.99 -19.83
N ALA A 171 9.04 9.08 -18.56
CA ALA A 171 8.89 10.37 -17.90
C ALA A 171 10.19 11.16 -17.93
N GLN A 172 11.31 10.55 -17.54
CA GLN A 172 12.60 11.23 -17.49
C GLN A 172 13.17 11.53 -18.87
N ASN A 173 13.25 10.52 -19.75
CA ASN A 173 14.00 10.63 -21.01
C ASN A 173 13.19 11.30 -22.12
N GLN A 174 11.87 11.18 -22.09
CA GLN A 174 10.98 11.72 -23.12
C GLN A 174 10.11 12.87 -22.61
N GLN A 175 10.31 13.28 -21.37
CA GLN A 175 9.60 14.40 -20.73
C GLN A 175 8.07 14.24 -20.80
N TYR A 176 7.57 13.01 -20.54
CA TYR A 176 6.14 12.72 -20.42
C TYR A 176 5.70 12.80 -18.96
N ILE A 177 4.44 13.18 -18.77
CA ILE A 177 3.72 12.90 -17.53
C ILE A 177 2.88 11.64 -17.76
N ILE A 178 2.98 10.65 -16.87
CA ILE A 178 2.11 9.48 -16.91
C ILE A 178 1.14 9.58 -15.73
N PHE A 179 -0.14 9.63 -16.04
CA PHE A 179 -1.20 9.81 -15.08
C PHE A 179 -2.04 8.55 -14.97
N THR A 180 -2.28 8.11 -13.74
CA THR A 180 -3.12 6.94 -13.40
C THR A 180 -4.10 7.34 -12.30
N MET A 181 -5.37 6.99 -12.46
CA MET A 181 -6.41 7.25 -11.45
C MET A 181 -7.31 6.02 -11.31
N ASP A 182 -7.59 5.65 -10.07
CA ASP A 182 -8.56 4.64 -9.73
C ASP A 182 -9.97 5.25 -9.70
N ASN A 183 -10.89 4.57 -10.37
CA ASN A 183 -12.30 4.95 -10.35
C ASN A 183 -12.97 4.58 -9.02
N ARG A 184 -14.28 4.89 -8.87
CA ARG A 184 -15.05 4.58 -7.66
C ARG A 184 -15.25 3.08 -7.41
N GLY A 185 -15.23 2.27 -8.47
CA GLY A 185 -15.40 0.81 -8.40
C GLY A 185 -14.11 0.03 -8.25
N SER A 186 -12.98 0.70 -8.05
CA SER A 186 -11.71 0.03 -7.79
C SER A 186 -11.74 -0.72 -6.46
N GLU A 187 -10.95 -1.79 -6.35
CA GLU A 187 -10.82 -2.55 -5.09
C GLU A 187 -10.38 -1.67 -3.92
N ASN A 188 -10.70 -2.14 -2.72
CA ASN A 188 -10.24 -1.57 -1.45
C ASN A 188 -10.70 -0.14 -1.17
N ARG A 189 -11.77 0.27 -1.76
CA ARG A 189 -12.35 1.60 -1.53
C ARG A 189 -13.56 1.62 -0.59
N GLY A 190 -14.00 0.45 -0.11
CA GLY A 190 -15.18 0.28 0.76
C GLY A 190 -16.45 0.02 0.01
#